data_215fc49a16c9d77e34fa1b8e1a12f064
#
_entry.id   215fc49a16c9d77e34fa1b8e1a12f064
#
_cell.length_a   1.000
_cell.length_b   1.000
_cell.length_c   1.000
_cell.angle_alpha   90.00
_cell.angle_beta   90.00
_cell.angle_gamma   90.00
#
_symmetry.space_group_name_H-M   'P 1'
#
loop_
_entity.id
_entity.type
_entity.pdbx_description
1 polymer ?
#
loop_
_entity_poly.entity_id
_entity_poly.type
_entity_poly.pdbx_seq_one_letter_code
_entity_poly.pdbx_strand_id
1 'polypeptide(L)'
;MLLRPALDAFDVEYATTYAGFAVRERLEKVHVLPDSNRHRPIRTLMCVGAAWRVIRATRPDFVVTTGALPGLICAVVGRIHGARTIWVDSIANSEKVSMSGWCARWFSGLWLTQWEHLARRGGPGYDGALL
;
A
#
# COMPACT_ATOMS: atom_id res chain seq x y z
N MET A 1 -12.63 -4.15 -7.34
CA MET A 1 -11.20 -4.37 -7.01
C MET A 1 -10.79 -5.72 -7.55
N LEU A 2 -9.93 -5.74 -8.57
CA LEU A 2 -9.53 -6.96 -9.30
C LEU A 2 -8.69 -7.94 -8.47
N LEU A 3 -7.98 -7.45 -7.46
CA LEU A 3 -7.19 -8.29 -6.55
C LEU A 3 -8.03 -9.13 -5.57
N ARG A 4 -9.30 -8.82 -5.39
CA ARG A 4 -10.13 -9.47 -4.36
C ARG A 4 -10.19 -10.99 -4.51
N PRO A 5 -10.44 -11.55 -5.71
CA PRO A 5 -10.47 -13.00 -5.87
C PRO A 5 -9.13 -13.69 -5.54
N ALA A 6 -8.02 -13.02 -5.80
CA ALA A 6 -6.69 -13.55 -5.47
C ALA A 6 -6.40 -13.51 -3.97
N LEU A 7 -7.11 -12.67 -3.23
CA LEU A 7 -6.96 -12.51 -1.79
C LEU A 7 -7.91 -13.40 -0.97
N ASP A 8 -8.93 -14.00 -1.59
CA ASP A 8 -9.93 -14.84 -0.91
C ASP A 8 -9.35 -16.06 -0.20
N ALA A 9 -8.16 -16.52 -0.60
CA ALA A 9 -7.44 -17.64 0.05
C ALA A 9 -6.67 -17.22 1.32
N PHE A 10 -6.64 -15.92 1.65
CA PHE A 10 -5.85 -15.37 2.74
C PHE A 10 -6.74 -14.71 3.79
N ASP A 11 -6.25 -14.64 5.04
CA ASP A 11 -6.87 -13.79 6.06
C ASP A 11 -6.43 -12.35 5.85
N VAL A 12 -7.31 -11.54 5.26
CA VAL A 12 -7.00 -10.19 4.79
C VAL A 12 -7.60 -9.15 5.72
N GLU A 13 -6.77 -8.21 6.14
CA GLU A 13 -7.19 -6.98 6.80
C GLU A 13 -6.91 -5.78 5.90
N TYR A 14 -7.84 -4.84 5.88
CA TYR A 14 -7.76 -3.67 5.01
C TYR A 14 -7.39 -2.43 5.81
N ALA A 15 -6.56 -1.58 5.24
CA ALA A 15 -6.30 -0.26 5.76
C ALA A 15 -6.64 0.80 4.70
N THR A 16 -7.37 1.82 5.10
CA THR A 16 -7.81 2.90 4.22
C THR A 16 -7.79 4.24 4.93
N THR A 17 -7.64 5.32 4.19
CA THR A 17 -7.80 6.68 4.72
C THR A 17 -9.22 7.20 4.58
N TYR A 18 -10.09 6.48 3.88
CA TYR A 18 -11.47 6.85 3.63
C TYR A 18 -12.45 5.85 4.25
N ALA A 19 -13.07 6.20 5.35
CA ALA A 19 -13.99 5.33 6.09
C ALA A 19 -15.17 4.83 5.23
N GLY A 20 -15.67 5.62 4.29
CA GLY A 20 -16.75 5.24 3.38
C GLY A 20 -16.38 4.12 2.41
N PHE A 21 -15.10 3.86 2.20
CA PHE A 21 -14.63 2.77 1.34
C PHE A 21 -15.01 1.39 1.90
N ALA A 22 -14.90 1.21 3.20
CA ALA A 22 -15.26 -0.02 3.89
C ALA A 22 -16.74 -0.40 3.64
N VAL A 23 -17.64 0.57 3.76
CA VAL A 23 -19.07 0.39 3.54
C VAL A 23 -19.37 0.09 2.08
N ARG A 24 -18.79 0.86 1.17
CA ARG A 24 -19.03 0.72 -0.27
C ARG A 24 -18.57 -0.64 -0.81
N GLU A 25 -17.41 -1.11 -0.36
CA GLU A 25 -16.84 -2.38 -0.82
C GLU A 25 -17.26 -3.58 0.04
N ARG A 26 -18.08 -3.37 1.08
CA ARG A 26 -18.52 -4.41 2.02
C ARG A 26 -17.35 -5.20 2.59
N LEU A 27 -16.34 -4.48 3.06
CA LEU A 27 -15.13 -5.08 3.63
C LEU A 27 -15.32 -5.32 5.13
N GLU A 28 -14.90 -6.48 5.58
CA GLU A 28 -14.70 -6.80 6.99
C GLU A 28 -13.29 -6.46 7.42
N LYS A 29 -13.04 -6.33 8.71
CA LYS A 29 -11.69 -6.06 9.27
C LYS A 29 -11.00 -4.87 8.60
N VAL A 30 -11.58 -3.67 8.72
CA VAL A 30 -11.04 -2.45 8.12
C VAL A 30 -10.49 -1.52 9.18
N HIS A 31 -9.26 -1.08 8.97
CA HIS A 31 -8.60 -0.06 9.78
C HIS A 31 -8.61 1.28 9.05
N VAL A 32 -9.09 2.33 9.70
CA VAL A 32 -9.04 3.68 9.14
C VAL A 32 -7.79 4.38 9.64
N LEU A 33 -6.94 4.76 8.70
CA LEU A 33 -5.71 5.51 8.97
C LEU A 33 -5.94 7.01 8.74
N PRO A 34 -5.28 7.88 9.49
CA PRO A 34 -5.27 9.30 9.17
C PRO A 34 -4.72 9.53 7.76
N ASP A 35 -5.40 10.38 7.00
CA ASP A 35 -4.86 10.82 5.71
C ASP A 35 -3.57 11.61 5.94
N SER A 36 -2.58 11.36 5.14
CA SER A 36 -1.26 11.97 5.25
C SER A 36 -0.73 12.42 3.89
N ASN A 37 -0.06 13.57 3.91
CA ASN A 37 0.68 14.07 2.78
C ASN A 37 1.90 14.88 3.25
N ARG A 38 2.83 15.16 2.32
CA ARG A 38 4.08 15.88 2.62
C ARG A 38 3.90 17.29 3.20
N HIS A 39 2.72 17.88 3.04
CA HIS A 39 2.41 19.24 3.50
C HIS A 39 1.74 19.27 4.88
N ARG A 40 1.47 18.11 5.47
CA ARG A 40 0.80 17.96 6.78
C ARG A 40 1.60 17.03 7.70
N PRO A 41 2.73 17.49 8.24
CA PRO A 41 3.66 16.64 9.00
C PRO A 41 3.01 16.03 10.25
N ILE A 42 2.13 16.76 10.94
CA ILE A 42 1.43 16.26 12.15
C ILE A 42 0.53 15.08 11.77
N ARG A 43 -0.25 15.18 10.67
CA ARG A 43 -1.09 14.08 10.20
C ARG A 43 -0.26 12.89 9.74
N THR A 44 0.88 13.14 9.13
CA THR A 44 1.82 12.10 8.73
C THR A 44 2.34 11.35 9.95
N LEU A 45 2.71 12.07 11.02
CA LEU A 45 3.15 11.44 12.27
C LEU A 45 2.02 10.62 12.94
N MET A 46 0.79 11.13 12.92
CA MET A 46 -0.39 10.38 13.39
C MET A 46 -0.62 9.11 12.56
N CYS A 47 -0.43 9.18 11.24
CA CYS A 47 -0.53 8.03 10.36
C CYS A 47 0.55 6.98 10.68
N VAL A 48 1.77 7.39 10.95
CA VAL A 48 2.85 6.48 11.38
C VAL A 48 2.46 5.76 12.68
N GLY A 49 1.96 6.47 13.68
CA GLY A 49 1.50 5.88 14.94
C GLY A 49 0.33 4.92 14.76
N ALA A 50 -0.62 5.25 13.89
CA ALA A 50 -1.75 4.38 13.56
C ALA A 50 -1.29 3.12 12.82
N ALA A 51 -0.45 3.25 11.79
CA ALA A 51 0.12 2.13 11.05
C ALA A 51 0.93 1.21 11.97
N TRP A 52 1.72 1.78 12.87
CA TRP A 52 2.48 1.03 13.86
C TRP A 52 1.58 0.16 14.75
N ARG A 53 0.49 0.73 15.27
CA ARG A 53 -0.46 0.00 16.11
C ARG A 53 -1.14 -1.13 15.35
N VAL A 54 -1.61 -0.86 14.12
CA VAL A 54 -2.27 -1.86 13.27
C VAL A 54 -1.30 -3.00 12.94
N ILE A 55 -0.14 -2.70 12.42
CA ILE A 55 0.86 -3.71 12.01
C ILE A 55 1.31 -4.56 13.22
N ARG A 56 1.52 -3.93 14.38
CA ARG A 56 1.89 -4.65 15.59
C ARG A 56 0.79 -5.57 16.11
N ALA A 57 -0.46 -5.16 15.99
CA ALA A 57 -1.62 -5.95 16.44
C ALA A 57 -1.92 -7.10 15.49
N THR A 58 -1.87 -6.86 14.18
CA THR A 58 -2.22 -7.85 13.14
C THR A 58 -1.07 -8.79 12.80
N ARG A 59 0.18 -8.33 12.96
CA ARG A 59 1.42 -9.08 12.61
C ARG A 59 1.34 -9.72 11.22
N PRO A 60 1.11 -8.93 10.18
CA PRO A 60 0.89 -9.47 8.84
C PRO A 60 2.18 -10.12 8.30
N ASP A 61 2.03 -11.21 7.57
CA ASP A 61 3.13 -11.80 6.80
C ASP A 61 3.45 -10.95 5.57
N PHE A 62 2.43 -10.33 5.00
CA PHE A 62 2.54 -9.48 3.82
C PHE A 62 1.82 -8.13 4.03
N VAL A 63 2.42 -7.07 3.55
CA VAL A 63 1.79 -5.76 3.40
C VAL A 63 1.74 -5.43 1.91
N VAL A 64 0.52 -5.39 1.36
CA VAL A 64 0.27 -5.00 -0.03
C VAL A 64 -0.26 -3.58 -0.04
N THR A 65 0.36 -2.71 -0.78
CA THR A 65 -0.06 -1.31 -0.88
C THR A 65 -0.18 -0.86 -2.33
N THR A 66 -1.18 -0.03 -2.59
CA THR A 66 -1.52 0.47 -3.92
C THR A 66 -1.11 1.92 -4.14
N GLY A 67 -0.25 2.44 -3.29
CA GLY A 67 0.33 3.77 -3.48
C GLY A 67 0.03 4.75 -2.36
N ALA A 68 0.34 6.02 -2.62
CA ALA A 68 0.24 7.17 -1.73
C ALA A 68 1.14 7.08 -0.48
N LEU A 69 1.23 8.20 0.26
CA LEU A 69 2.09 8.29 1.44
C LEU A 69 1.63 7.35 2.59
N PRO A 70 0.34 7.20 2.90
CA PRO A 70 -0.10 6.23 3.90
C PRO A 70 0.31 4.79 3.56
N GLY A 71 0.24 4.42 2.28
CA GLY A 71 0.70 3.11 1.82
C GLY A 71 2.20 2.91 1.98
N LEU A 72 2.99 3.95 1.69
CA LEU A 72 4.44 3.92 1.92
C LEU A 72 4.77 3.76 3.42
N ILE A 73 4.05 4.47 4.29
CA ILE A 73 4.20 4.34 5.75
C ILE A 73 3.92 2.90 6.18
N CYS A 74 2.81 2.30 5.72
CA CYS A 74 2.48 0.91 6.04
C CYS A 74 3.56 -0.06 5.52
N ALA A 75 4.11 0.16 4.32
CA ALA A 75 5.18 -0.67 3.78
C ALA A 75 6.45 -0.61 4.65
N VAL A 76 6.87 0.60 5.03
CA VAL A 76 8.05 0.79 5.88
C VAL A 76 7.85 0.16 7.26
N VAL A 77 6.72 0.46 7.92
CA VAL A 77 6.41 -0.10 9.24
C VAL A 77 6.28 -1.62 9.18
N GLY A 78 5.62 -2.15 8.14
CA GLY A 78 5.53 -3.60 7.92
C GLY A 78 6.90 -4.24 7.78
N ARG A 79 7.79 -3.62 7.00
CA ARG A 79 9.17 -4.10 6.83
C ARG A 79 9.96 -4.13 8.14
N ILE A 80 9.81 -3.11 8.98
CA ILE A 80 10.43 -3.04 10.30
C ILE A 80 9.95 -4.21 11.19
N HIS A 81 8.68 -4.60 11.07
CA HIS A 81 8.11 -5.72 11.83
C HIS A 81 8.31 -7.10 11.16
N GLY A 82 9.09 -7.18 10.09
CA GLY A 82 9.43 -8.43 9.41
C GLY A 82 8.45 -8.88 8.33
N ALA A 83 7.42 -8.10 8.01
CA ALA A 83 6.52 -8.39 6.90
C ALA A 83 7.22 -8.27 5.55
N ARG A 84 6.80 -9.08 4.58
CA ARG A 84 7.15 -8.89 3.17
C ARG A 84 6.26 -7.80 2.59
N THR A 85 6.83 -6.89 1.83
CA THR A 85 6.08 -5.75 1.29
C THR A 85 5.99 -5.85 -0.22
N ILE A 86 4.78 -5.61 -0.73
CA ILE A 86 4.46 -5.57 -2.16
C ILE A 86 3.90 -4.18 -2.45
N TRP A 87 4.60 -3.47 -3.32
CA TRP A 87 4.15 -2.17 -3.80
C TRP A 87 3.58 -2.32 -5.21
N VAL A 88 2.35 -1.87 -5.39
CA VAL A 88 1.72 -1.75 -6.70
C VAL A 88 1.43 -0.27 -6.94
N ASP A 89 2.08 0.35 -7.88
CA ASP A 89 1.88 1.79 -8.11
C ASP A 89 0.45 2.08 -8.60
N SER A 90 -0.07 3.25 -8.29
CA SER A 90 -1.45 3.62 -8.61
C SER A 90 -1.69 3.69 -10.12
N ILE A 91 -2.88 3.22 -10.55
CA ILE A 91 -3.33 3.40 -11.95
C ILE A 91 -3.38 4.88 -12.38
N ALA A 92 -3.52 5.83 -11.46
CA ALA A 92 -3.47 7.26 -11.75
C ALA A 92 -2.08 7.75 -12.21
N ASN A 93 -1.02 6.96 -11.98
CA ASN A 93 0.35 7.29 -12.37
C ASN A 93 0.70 6.72 -13.75
N SER A 94 -0.05 7.11 -14.78
CA SER A 94 0.12 6.59 -16.15
C SER A 94 1.34 7.15 -16.88
N GLU A 95 1.81 8.34 -16.54
CA GLU A 95 2.92 9.00 -17.23
C GLU A 95 4.27 8.68 -16.59
N LYS A 96 4.31 8.53 -15.27
CA LYS A 96 5.53 8.28 -14.50
C LYS A 96 5.23 7.59 -13.19
N VAL A 97 6.20 6.86 -12.68
CA VAL A 97 6.16 6.26 -11.34
C VAL A 97 6.01 7.35 -10.29
N SER A 98 5.17 7.14 -9.30
CA SER A 98 4.96 8.07 -8.21
C SER A 98 6.24 8.27 -7.38
N MET A 99 6.34 9.42 -6.70
CA MET A 99 7.44 9.68 -5.78
C MET A 99 7.46 8.67 -4.63
N SER A 100 6.28 8.31 -4.11
CA SER A 100 6.16 7.26 -3.09
C SER A 100 6.58 5.90 -3.63
N GLY A 101 6.27 5.58 -4.89
CA GLY A 101 6.72 4.37 -5.57
C GLY A 101 8.24 4.30 -5.70
N TRP A 102 8.88 5.42 -6.04
CA TRP A 102 10.34 5.50 -6.06
C TRP A 102 10.97 5.25 -4.69
N CYS A 103 10.38 5.78 -3.63
CA CYS A 103 10.82 5.49 -2.26
C CYS A 103 10.57 4.03 -1.89
N ALA A 104 9.42 3.48 -2.29
CA ALA A 104 9.01 2.12 -1.97
C ALA A 104 9.98 1.05 -2.50
N ARG A 105 10.72 1.32 -3.58
CA ARG A 105 11.72 0.37 -4.12
C ARG A 105 12.73 -0.11 -3.06
N TRP A 106 13.04 0.71 -2.07
CA TRP A 106 14.00 0.36 -1.02
C TRP A 106 13.41 -0.51 0.09
N PHE A 107 12.08 -0.53 0.21
CA PHE A 107 11.37 -1.21 1.29
C PHE A 107 10.50 -2.37 0.79
N SER A 108 10.23 -2.44 -0.52
CA SER A 108 9.37 -3.47 -1.10
C SER A 108 10.17 -4.66 -1.60
N GLY A 109 9.70 -5.85 -1.26
CA GLY A 109 10.23 -7.09 -1.83
C GLY A 109 9.79 -7.29 -3.28
N LEU A 110 8.63 -6.75 -3.64
CA LEU A 110 8.10 -6.72 -5.00
C LEU A 110 7.58 -5.30 -5.28
N TRP A 111 8.02 -4.73 -6.39
CA TRP A 111 7.66 -3.39 -6.83
C TRP A 111 7.08 -3.46 -8.25
N LEU A 112 5.79 -3.18 -8.37
CA LEU A 112 5.03 -3.30 -9.61
C LEU A 112 4.44 -1.96 -10.04
N THR A 113 4.28 -1.81 -11.36
CA THR A 113 3.47 -0.78 -11.99
C THR A 113 2.26 -1.38 -12.69
N GLN A 114 1.22 -0.61 -12.86
CA GLN A 114 0.01 -0.96 -13.62
C GLN A 114 0.15 -0.68 -15.13
N TRP A 115 1.26 -0.07 -15.54
CA TRP A 115 1.48 0.41 -16.89
C TRP A 115 2.73 -0.25 -17.50
N GLU A 116 2.55 -1.04 -18.53
CA GLU A 116 3.62 -1.78 -19.19
C GLU A 116 4.79 -0.87 -19.62
N HIS A 117 4.47 0.31 -20.18
CA HIS A 117 5.48 1.28 -20.63
C HIS A 117 6.35 1.89 -19.52
N LEU A 118 5.94 1.77 -18.26
CA LEU A 118 6.72 2.21 -17.10
C LEU A 118 7.62 1.10 -16.54
N ALA A 119 7.41 -0.14 -16.96
CA ALA A 119 8.24 -1.27 -16.55
C ALA A 119 9.62 -1.18 -17.21
N ARG A 120 10.68 -1.37 -16.41
CA ARG A 120 12.06 -1.32 -16.91
C ARG A 120 13.03 -2.08 -16.01
N ARG A 121 14.18 -2.46 -16.57
CA ARG A 121 15.27 -3.06 -15.78
C ARG A 121 15.73 -2.09 -14.69
N GLY A 122 15.73 -2.53 -13.41
CA GLY A 122 16.07 -1.69 -12.25
C GLY A 122 14.96 -0.72 -11.83
N GLY A 123 13.78 -0.82 -12.43
CA GLY A 123 12.55 -0.12 -12.10
C GLY A 123 11.44 -1.09 -11.65
N PRO A 124 10.18 -0.62 -11.67
CA PRO A 124 9.05 -1.48 -11.37
C PRO A 124 8.87 -2.56 -12.44
N GLY A 125 8.42 -3.74 -12.02
CA GLY A 125 7.93 -4.78 -12.91
C GLY A 125 6.51 -4.52 -13.38
N TYR A 126 6.09 -5.22 -14.42
CA TYR A 126 4.71 -5.23 -14.90
C TYR A 126 4.24 -6.68 -15.00
N ASP A 127 3.14 -6.96 -14.35
CA ASP A 127 2.55 -8.31 -14.28
C ASP A 127 1.05 -8.26 -14.61
N GLY A 128 0.67 -7.34 -15.49
CA GLY A 128 -0.70 -7.01 -15.83
C GLY A 128 -1.28 -5.87 -14.99
N ALA A 129 -2.47 -5.40 -15.36
CA ALA A 129 -3.21 -4.42 -14.59
C ALA A 129 -3.95 -5.13 -13.44
N LEU A 130 -3.60 -4.80 -12.21
CA LEU A 130 -4.08 -5.48 -10.99
C LEU A 130 -5.25 -4.74 -10.30
N LEU A 131 -5.52 -3.49 -10.68
CA LEU A 131 -6.52 -2.63 -10.05
C LEU A 131 -7.56 -2.11 -11.04
#